data_28c739b6d89301eed07a6801f88af95d
#
_entry.id   28c739b6d89301eed07a6801f88af95d
#
_cell.length_a   1.000
_cell.length_b   1.000
_cell.length_c   1.000
_cell.angle_alpha   90.00
_cell.angle_beta   90.00
_cell.angle_gamma   90.00
#
_symmetry.space_group_name_H-M   'P 1'
#
loop_
_entity.id
_entity.type
_entity.pdbx_description
1 polymer ?
#
loop_
_entity_poly.entity_id
_entity_poly.type
_entity_poly.pdbx_seq_one_letter_code
_entity_poly.pdbx_strand_id
1 'polypeptide(L)'
;MPLVFSAPEAWRTVLGAGVASLKLSVQWSSEAGNADVFFEKTASKRGPESYSLDVQSKQIHVTAQQPEGAFYALMTLSQLLKAYPQEIPCCSIEDAPAYPWRGFMLDVARNFFSIDELYRIVDLLCTFKMNVLHLHLSDDQGWRLEIASHPDLVCDPSRSYTQSQMRELQQYAAVRNVQIVPEIDLPGHTLALLSVYPQYSCTGGPFEIPVGEGIFQDILCVGKDEALQCAKGILREVSELFDSKFIHLGGDEIPLQRWAACPDCIRRRQDLGLSDEKDLLRWFCNEMAAYARTLGKHLILWNDYVDDGYDRSITTQIWNPLKATGQAARTSIKSDYFHTYLDMDHALVSLHTVYKYGRILRDASSLIGSELLLWTEYISTLDMLEGHLLPRLLAGAEIFWTQPDACSYKRFNKVLRENQALFIPRFSAFTPADLWDPPRWEQYYRRWKRKRRVLRNSREAGISL
;
A
#
# COMPACT_ATOMS: atom_id res chain seq x y z
N MET A 1 12.30 -35.74 -5.55
CA MET A 1 10.94 -36.23 -5.27
C MET A 1 10.08 -35.01 -4.78
N PRO A 2 8.75 -35.02 -4.99
CA PRO A 2 7.90 -34.02 -4.39
C PRO A 2 7.92 -34.16 -2.86
N LEU A 3 7.84 -33.03 -2.16
CA LEU A 3 7.66 -33.02 -0.71
C LEU A 3 6.25 -33.53 -0.34
N VAL A 4 6.13 -34.32 0.70
CA VAL A 4 4.83 -34.78 1.19
C VAL A 4 4.36 -33.88 2.33
N PHE A 5 3.23 -33.21 2.13
CA PHE A 5 2.62 -32.32 3.10
C PHE A 5 1.38 -32.94 3.75
N SER A 6 1.21 -32.77 5.05
CA SER A 6 -0.03 -33.03 5.76
C SER A 6 -0.49 -31.77 6.50
N ALA A 7 -1.75 -31.43 6.36
CA ALA A 7 -2.33 -30.22 6.96
C ALA A 7 -3.83 -30.41 7.23
N PRO A 8 -4.42 -29.62 8.16
CA PRO A 8 -5.88 -29.51 8.31
C PRO A 8 -6.54 -29.19 6.96
N GLU A 9 -7.65 -29.84 6.64
CA GLU A 9 -8.31 -29.70 5.32
C GLU A 9 -8.66 -28.24 5.01
N ALA A 10 -9.17 -27.52 6.01
CA ALA A 10 -9.50 -26.09 5.87
C ALA A 10 -8.31 -25.19 5.50
N TRP A 11 -7.06 -25.64 5.65
CA TRP A 11 -5.87 -24.88 5.32
C TRP A 11 -5.30 -25.18 3.93
N ARG A 12 -5.75 -26.27 3.30
CA ARG A 12 -5.18 -26.77 2.03
C ARG A 12 -5.30 -25.76 0.89
N THR A 13 -6.38 -24.97 0.84
CA THR A 13 -6.55 -23.92 -0.20
C THR A 13 -5.47 -22.84 -0.08
N VAL A 14 -5.27 -22.29 1.10
CA VAL A 14 -4.28 -21.22 1.35
C VAL A 14 -2.85 -21.76 1.18
N LEU A 15 -2.55 -22.92 1.75
CA LEU A 15 -1.24 -23.57 1.58
C LEU A 15 -0.98 -24.00 0.13
N GLY A 16 -2.01 -24.48 -0.59
CA GLY A 16 -1.92 -24.81 -2.01
C GLY A 16 -1.57 -23.59 -2.88
N ALA A 17 -2.16 -22.43 -2.59
CA ALA A 17 -1.78 -21.19 -3.27
C ALA A 17 -0.32 -20.79 -2.97
N GLY A 18 0.14 -20.95 -1.72
CA GLY A 18 1.52 -20.75 -1.34
C GLY A 18 2.48 -21.70 -2.07
N VAL A 19 2.15 -22.98 -2.13
CA VAL A 19 2.92 -24.00 -2.88
C VAL A 19 3.03 -23.61 -4.35
N ALA A 20 1.91 -23.19 -4.97
CA ALA A 20 1.90 -22.78 -6.38
C ALA A 20 2.74 -21.52 -6.61
N SER A 21 2.62 -20.48 -5.78
CA SER A 21 3.39 -19.24 -5.90
C SER A 21 4.90 -19.47 -5.76
N LEU A 22 5.28 -20.44 -4.93
CA LEU A 22 6.68 -20.82 -4.69
C LEU A 22 7.22 -21.87 -5.69
N LYS A 23 6.36 -22.38 -6.58
CA LYS A 23 6.66 -23.45 -7.55
C LYS A 23 7.25 -24.71 -6.88
N LEU A 24 6.73 -25.05 -5.69
CA LEU A 24 7.13 -26.26 -4.98
C LEU A 24 6.37 -27.47 -5.54
N SER A 25 7.06 -28.62 -5.65
CA SER A 25 6.44 -29.88 -5.98
C SER A 25 6.00 -30.57 -4.68
N VAL A 26 4.69 -30.70 -4.47
CA VAL A 26 4.11 -31.21 -3.22
C VAL A 26 3.06 -32.29 -3.49
N GLN A 27 3.03 -33.33 -2.65
CA GLN A 27 1.94 -34.30 -2.54
C GLN A 27 1.26 -34.14 -1.17
N TRP A 28 -0.05 -34.27 -1.15
CA TRP A 28 -0.84 -34.18 0.07
C TRP A 28 -1.13 -35.55 0.67
N SER A 29 -0.77 -35.75 1.94
CA SER A 29 -1.10 -36.94 2.74
C SER A 29 -2.22 -36.63 3.75
N SER A 30 -3.02 -37.62 4.06
CA SER A 30 -3.95 -37.58 5.19
C SER A 30 -3.28 -37.95 6.52
N GLU A 31 -2.09 -38.55 6.49
CA GLU A 31 -1.38 -39.08 7.67
C GLU A 31 -0.16 -38.23 7.97
N ALA A 32 -0.10 -37.64 9.17
CA ALA A 32 1.04 -36.85 9.63
C ALA A 32 2.35 -37.65 9.68
N GLY A 33 2.31 -38.93 10.04
CA GLY A 33 3.50 -39.78 10.16
C GLY A 33 4.21 -40.09 8.81
N ASN A 34 3.51 -39.87 7.69
CA ASN A 34 4.03 -40.09 6.34
C ASN A 34 4.38 -38.78 5.62
N ALA A 35 4.33 -37.63 6.31
CA ALA A 35 4.59 -36.33 5.74
C ALA A 35 6.01 -35.82 6.04
N ASP A 36 6.66 -35.22 5.05
CA ASP A 36 7.92 -34.50 5.23
C ASP A 36 7.66 -33.18 6.00
N VAL A 37 6.49 -32.55 5.74
CA VAL A 37 6.06 -31.32 6.42
C VAL A 37 4.65 -31.52 6.97
N PHE A 38 4.51 -31.40 8.27
CA PHE A 38 3.26 -31.54 8.98
C PHE A 38 2.81 -30.20 9.57
N PHE A 39 1.59 -29.78 9.20
CA PHE A 39 0.95 -28.55 9.68
C PHE A 39 -0.12 -28.91 10.72
N GLU A 40 -0.04 -28.31 11.90
CA GLU A 40 -0.95 -28.54 13.01
C GLU A 40 -1.58 -27.23 13.49
N LYS A 41 -2.90 -27.29 13.78
CA LYS A 41 -3.61 -26.18 14.41
C LYS A 41 -3.40 -26.22 15.92
N THR A 42 -2.92 -25.09 16.48
CA THR A 42 -2.71 -24.95 17.92
C THR A 42 -3.17 -23.57 18.39
N ALA A 43 -3.41 -23.41 19.70
CA ALA A 43 -3.70 -22.11 20.28
C ALA A 43 -2.39 -21.29 20.38
N SER A 44 -2.41 -20.09 19.84
CA SER A 44 -1.29 -19.12 19.94
C SER A 44 -1.72 -17.89 20.74
N LYS A 45 -0.83 -17.36 21.56
CA LYS A 45 -1.02 -16.09 22.27
C LYS A 45 -0.46 -14.88 21.49
N ARG A 46 0.20 -15.12 20.35
CA ARG A 46 0.90 -14.09 19.56
C ARG A 46 0.10 -13.55 18.37
N GLY A 47 -1.18 -13.99 18.23
CA GLY A 47 -2.06 -13.55 17.15
C GLY A 47 -2.20 -14.54 15.98
N PRO A 48 -3.15 -14.29 15.06
CA PRO A 48 -3.55 -15.24 14.02
C PRO A 48 -2.46 -15.54 12.99
N GLU A 49 -1.56 -14.59 12.73
CA GLU A 49 -0.48 -14.71 11.76
C GLU A 49 0.80 -15.35 12.33
N SER A 50 0.81 -15.68 13.65
CA SER A 50 1.96 -16.31 14.30
C SER A 50 2.08 -17.78 13.98
N TYR A 51 3.32 -18.30 14.00
CA TYR A 51 3.62 -19.71 13.79
C TYR A 51 4.87 -20.15 14.55
N SER A 52 5.02 -21.47 14.73
CA SER A 52 6.28 -22.13 15.03
C SER A 52 6.63 -23.07 13.89
N LEU A 53 7.92 -23.16 13.57
CA LEU A 53 8.46 -24.04 12.53
C LEU A 53 9.67 -24.77 13.10
N ASP A 54 9.54 -26.07 13.30
CA ASP A 54 10.58 -26.94 13.84
C ASP A 54 11.12 -27.89 12.76
N VAL A 55 12.34 -27.68 12.36
CA VAL A 55 13.06 -28.54 11.42
C VAL A 55 13.82 -29.60 12.20
N GLN A 56 13.40 -30.85 12.06
CA GLN A 56 14.02 -32.01 12.67
C GLN A 56 14.64 -32.93 11.59
N SER A 57 15.44 -33.90 12.02
CA SER A 57 16.18 -34.77 11.09
C SER A 57 15.34 -35.63 10.11
N LYS A 58 14.03 -35.81 10.44
CA LYS A 58 13.14 -36.66 9.63
C LYS A 58 11.87 -35.95 9.18
N GLN A 59 11.48 -34.88 9.81
CA GLN A 59 10.23 -34.19 9.56
C GLN A 59 10.33 -32.72 9.94
N ILE A 60 9.57 -31.89 9.25
CA ILE A 60 9.35 -30.48 9.58
C ILE A 60 7.96 -30.34 10.19
N HIS A 61 7.89 -29.78 11.38
CA HIS A 61 6.62 -29.54 12.07
C HIS A 61 6.31 -28.05 12.09
N VAL A 62 5.13 -27.70 11.64
CA VAL A 62 4.62 -26.33 11.64
C VAL A 62 3.38 -26.27 12.51
N THR A 63 3.38 -25.38 13.50
CA THR A 63 2.17 -25.07 14.29
C THR A 63 1.73 -23.64 14.08
N ALA A 64 0.43 -23.42 13.91
CA ALA A 64 -0.18 -22.11 13.77
C ALA A 64 -1.60 -22.10 14.35
N GLN A 65 -2.12 -20.90 14.65
CA GLN A 65 -3.50 -20.75 15.12
C GLN A 65 -4.48 -20.71 13.95
N GLN A 66 -4.10 -20.03 12.88
CA GLN A 66 -4.92 -19.78 11.69
C GLN A 66 -4.12 -20.11 10.41
N PRO A 67 -4.81 -20.31 9.28
CA PRO A 67 -4.15 -20.62 8.02
C PRO A 67 -3.14 -19.58 7.56
N GLU A 68 -3.33 -18.31 7.93
CA GLU A 68 -2.39 -17.21 7.65
C GLU A 68 -1.01 -17.47 8.28
N GLY A 69 -0.96 -17.90 9.54
CA GLY A 69 0.29 -18.26 10.21
C GLY A 69 0.98 -19.44 9.54
N ALA A 70 0.22 -20.47 9.16
CA ALA A 70 0.75 -21.63 8.42
C ALA A 70 1.29 -21.23 7.04
N PHE A 71 0.62 -20.31 6.34
CA PHE A 71 1.10 -19.74 5.08
C PHE A 71 2.43 -19.01 5.24
N TYR A 72 2.57 -18.19 6.28
CA TYR A 72 3.84 -17.47 6.52
C TYR A 72 4.98 -18.41 6.96
N ALA A 73 4.66 -19.50 7.66
CA ALA A 73 5.62 -20.57 7.91
C ALA A 73 6.10 -21.21 6.61
N LEU A 74 5.19 -21.46 5.65
CA LEU A 74 5.55 -21.97 4.32
C LEU A 74 6.45 -20.98 3.57
N MET A 75 6.21 -19.66 3.66
CA MET A 75 7.10 -18.66 3.06
C MET A 75 8.52 -18.76 3.66
N THR A 76 8.62 -18.89 4.97
CA THR A 76 9.91 -19.10 5.66
C THR A 76 10.58 -20.42 5.26
N LEU A 77 9.83 -21.51 5.23
CA LEU A 77 10.34 -22.81 4.77
C LEU A 77 10.90 -22.73 3.33
N SER A 78 10.17 -22.02 2.45
CA SER A 78 10.65 -21.81 1.07
C SER A 78 11.98 -21.06 1.00
N GLN A 79 12.19 -20.08 1.87
CA GLN A 79 13.46 -19.36 1.96
C GLN A 79 14.58 -20.29 2.46
N LEU A 80 14.31 -21.14 3.48
CA LEU A 80 15.25 -22.13 3.96
C LEU A 80 15.62 -23.15 2.88
N LEU A 81 14.65 -23.70 2.16
CA LEU A 81 14.88 -24.64 1.05
C LEU A 81 15.78 -24.07 -0.04
N LYS A 82 15.70 -22.76 -0.30
CA LYS A 82 16.54 -22.07 -1.27
C LYS A 82 17.95 -21.77 -0.74
N ALA A 83 18.03 -21.38 0.52
CA ALA A 83 19.30 -21.08 1.17
C ALA A 83 20.12 -22.35 1.43
N TYR A 84 19.44 -23.48 1.65
CA TYR A 84 20.04 -24.77 1.96
C TYR A 84 19.51 -25.87 1.01
N PRO A 85 19.91 -25.85 -0.27
CA PRO A 85 19.33 -26.74 -1.29
C PRO A 85 19.63 -28.21 -1.11
N GLN A 86 20.64 -28.57 -0.33
CA GLN A 86 21.01 -29.99 -0.08
C GLN A 86 20.37 -30.50 1.20
N GLU A 87 20.49 -29.77 2.30
CA GLU A 87 19.99 -30.15 3.62
C GLU A 87 19.72 -28.92 4.46
N ILE A 88 18.48 -28.77 4.96
CA ILE A 88 18.11 -27.69 5.88
C ILE A 88 18.65 -28.05 7.26
N PRO A 89 19.41 -27.15 7.93
CA PRO A 89 19.85 -27.38 9.31
C PRO A 89 18.66 -27.55 10.27
N CYS A 90 18.77 -28.47 11.22
CA CYS A 90 17.80 -28.57 12.31
C CYS A 90 17.74 -27.25 13.07
N CYS A 91 16.54 -26.69 13.18
CA CYS A 91 16.31 -25.42 13.86
C CYS A 91 14.87 -25.31 14.36
N SER A 92 14.64 -24.44 15.32
CA SER A 92 13.31 -24.04 15.78
C SER A 92 13.14 -22.53 15.58
N ILE A 93 12.03 -22.16 14.94
CA ILE A 93 11.68 -20.75 14.63
C ILE A 93 10.30 -20.48 15.21
N GLU A 94 10.22 -19.50 16.12
CA GLU A 94 8.97 -18.92 16.57
C GLU A 94 8.85 -17.50 16.05
N ASP A 95 7.79 -17.21 15.30
CA ASP A 95 7.68 -15.96 14.55
C ASP A 95 6.27 -15.38 14.59
N ALA A 96 6.19 -14.06 14.55
CA ALA A 96 4.94 -13.30 14.51
C ALA A 96 5.20 -11.88 14.02
N PRO A 97 4.27 -11.25 13.29
CA PRO A 97 4.44 -9.89 12.82
C PRO A 97 4.44 -8.88 13.98
N ALA A 98 5.26 -7.83 13.83
CA ALA A 98 5.24 -6.68 14.75
C ALA A 98 4.00 -5.80 14.52
N TYR A 99 3.55 -5.70 13.28
CA TYR A 99 2.40 -4.89 12.89
C TYR A 99 1.40 -5.70 12.06
N PRO A 100 0.08 -5.55 12.30
CA PRO A 100 -0.95 -6.21 11.51
C PRO A 100 -1.11 -5.63 10.11
N TRP A 101 -0.72 -4.38 9.86
CA TRP A 101 -0.75 -3.73 8.55
C TRP A 101 0.67 -3.56 8.01
N ARG A 102 0.98 -4.25 6.91
CA ARG A 102 2.30 -4.26 6.27
C ARG A 102 2.10 -4.05 4.78
N GLY A 103 1.98 -2.76 4.39
CA GLY A 103 1.48 -2.38 3.08
C GLY A 103 2.55 -1.90 2.10
N PHE A 104 2.17 -1.99 0.84
CA PHE A 104 2.83 -1.33 -0.28
C PHE A 104 1.77 -0.63 -1.12
N MET A 105 1.93 0.67 -1.35
CA MET A 105 1.08 1.44 -2.25
C MET A 105 1.76 1.56 -3.62
N LEU A 106 0.98 1.29 -4.66
CA LEU A 106 1.37 1.52 -6.05
C LEU A 106 0.42 2.51 -6.71
N ASP A 107 0.99 3.61 -7.20
CA ASP A 107 0.30 4.53 -8.09
C ASP A 107 0.20 3.91 -9.50
N VAL A 108 -1.02 3.64 -9.94
CA VAL A 108 -1.33 3.17 -11.29
C VAL A 108 -2.04 4.25 -12.13
N ALA A 109 -2.32 5.41 -11.50
CA ALA A 109 -3.02 6.51 -12.14
C ALA A 109 -2.10 7.33 -13.04
N ARG A 110 -0.89 7.70 -12.57
CA ARG A 110 0.09 8.45 -13.36
C ARG A 110 0.65 7.59 -14.48
N ASN A 111 1.18 6.43 -14.17
CA ASN A 111 1.58 5.43 -15.15
C ASN A 111 0.86 4.10 -14.88
N PHE A 112 0.28 3.54 -15.93
CA PHE A 112 -0.50 2.31 -15.87
C PHE A 112 0.41 1.08 -15.86
N PHE A 113 0.11 0.14 -14.95
CA PHE A 113 0.69 -1.19 -14.91
C PHE A 113 -0.40 -2.23 -15.21
N SER A 114 -0.08 -3.20 -16.05
CA SER A 114 -1.02 -4.24 -16.46
C SER A 114 -1.45 -5.13 -15.29
N ILE A 115 -2.57 -5.83 -15.46
CA ILE A 115 -3.07 -6.77 -14.46
C ILE A 115 -2.04 -7.88 -14.15
N ASP A 116 -1.26 -8.32 -15.16
CA ASP A 116 -0.21 -9.34 -14.97
C ASP A 116 0.94 -8.80 -14.11
N GLU A 117 1.27 -7.52 -14.24
CA GLU A 117 2.25 -6.86 -13.38
C GLU A 117 1.72 -6.75 -11.94
N LEU A 118 0.42 -6.50 -11.73
CA LEU A 118 -0.17 -6.50 -10.40
C LEU A 118 -0.15 -7.91 -9.76
N TYR A 119 -0.39 -8.98 -10.51
CA TYR A 119 -0.22 -10.35 -10.01
C TYR A 119 1.22 -10.58 -9.53
N ARG A 120 2.20 -10.10 -10.28
CA ARG A 120 3.62 -10.20 -9.93
C ARG A 120 3.94 -9.43 -8.64
N ILE A 121 3.36 -8.25 -8.45
CA ILE A 121 3.50 -7.48 -7.20
C ILE A 121 2.87 -8.23 -6.01
N VAL A 122 1.69 -8.81 -6.17
CA VAL A 122 1.06 -9.65 -5.13
C VAL A 122 1.97 -10.82 -4.73
N ASP A 123 2.57 -11.52 -5.70
CA ASP A 123 3.51 -12.62 -5.44
C ASP A 123 4.77 -12.14 -4.70
N LEU A 124 5.26 -10.96 -5.03
CA LEU A 124 6.38 -10.34 -4.33
C LEU A 124 6.02 -10.05 -2.87
N LEU A 125 4.89 -9.38 -2.64
CA LEU A 125 4.42 -9.01 -1.31
C LEU A 125 4.23 -10.23 -0.42
N CYS A 126 3.51 -11.25 -0.87
CA CYS A 126 3.25 -12.45 -0.08
C CYS A 126 4.55 -13.22 0.25
N THR A 127 5.54 -13.26 -0.66
CA THR A 127 6.83 -13.92 -0.44
C THR A 127 7.59 -13.31 0.73
N PHE A 128 7.44 -12.01 0.96
CA PHE A 128 8.08 -11.26 2.05
C PHE A 128 7.11 -10.89 3.18
N LYS A 129 5.98 -11.59 3.26
CA LYS A 129 4.98 -11.48 4.34
C LYS A 129 4.36 -10.07 4.48
N MET A 130 4.36 -9.30 3.40
CA MET A 130 3.54 -8.10 3.28
C MET A 130 2.09 -8.52 2.99
N ASN A 131 1.10 -7.82 3.56
CA ASN A 131 -0.30 -8.26 3.50
C ASN A 131 -1.29 -7.22 2.95
N VAL A 132 -0.81 -6.09 2.48
CA VAL A 132 -1.66 -5.06 1.85
C VAL A 132 -1.00 -4.57 0.56
N LEU A 133 -1.76 -4.61 -0.54
CA LEU A 133 -1.51 -3.84 -1.76
C LEU A 133 -2.53 -2.72 -1.83
N HIS A 134 -2.08 -1.50 -1.62
CA HIS A 134 -2.86 -0.29 -1.77
C HIS A 134 -2.70 0.19 -3.22
N LEU A 135 -3.81 0.33 -3.96
CA LEU A 135 -3.82 0.77 -5.35
C LEU A 135 -4.39 2.18 -5.45
N HIS A 136 -3.56 3.13 -5.83
CA HIS A 136 -3.96 4.50 -6.15
C HIS A 136 -4.51 4.51 -7.59
N LEU A 137 -5.86 4.41 -7.72
CA LEU A 137 -6.56 4.10 -8.97
C LEU A 137 -6.99 5.32 -9.76
N SER A 138 -6.99 6.50 -9.14
CA SER A 138 -7.39 7.75 -9.80
C SER A 138 -6.55 8.93 -9.33
N ASP A 139 -6.23 9.81 -10.28
CA ASP A 139 -5.53 11.07 -10.06
C ASP A 139 -5.82 12.04 -11.22
N ASP A 140 -5.21 13.22 -11.21
CA ASP A 140 -5.34 14.21 -12.28
C ASP A 140 -4.94 13.67 -13.66
N GLN A 141 -3.94 12.75 -13.72
CA GLN A 141 -3.40 12.21 -14.96
C GLN A 141 -4.13 10.96 -15.46
N GLY A 142 -5.03 10.38 -14.68
CA GLY A 142 -5.72 9.20 -15.15
C GLY A 142 -6.71 8.58 -14.16
N TRP A 143 -7.69 7.92 -14.74
CA TRP A 143 -8.67 7.09 -14.06
C TRP A 143 -8.52 5.65 -14.51
N ARG A 144 -8.29 4.70 -13.60
CA ARG A 144 -7.88 3.33 -13.97
C ARG A 144 -8.91 2.25 -13.65
N LEU A 145 -10.06 2.60 -13.10
CA LEU A 145 -11.08 1.62 -12.69
C LEU A 145 -12.38 1.82 -13.45
N GLU A 146 -12.94 0.73 -13.98
CA GLU A 146 -14.27 0.71 -14.56
C GLU A 146 -15.33 1.01 -13.48
N ILE A 147 -16.14 2.05 -13.71
CA ILE A 147 -17.28 2.46 -12.89
C ILE A 147 -18.54 2.40 -13.78
N ALA A 148 -19.45 1.48 -13.50
CA ALA A 148 -20.60 1.22 -14.36
C ALA A 148 -21.57 2.40 -14.46
N SER A 149 -21.73 3.20 -13.39
CA SER A 149 -22.54 4.43 -13.41
C SER A 149 -21.87 5.60 -14.14
N HIS A 150 -20.56 5.53 -14.38
CA HIS A 150 -19.77 6.57 -15.04
C HIS A 150 -18.78 5.95 -16.05
N PRO A 151 -19.29 5.29 -17.11
CA PRO A 151 -18.46 4.49 -18.02
C PRO A 151 -17.42 5.32 -18.78
N ASP A 152 -17.71 6.59 -19.02
CA ASP A 152 -16.81 7.50 -19.76
C ASP A 152 -15.54 7.87 -18.96
N LEU A 153 -15.46 7.56 -17.66
CA LEU A 153 -14.23 7.72 -16.86
C LEU A 153 -13.07 6.89 -17.40
N VAL A 154 -13.38 5.77 -18.07
CA VAL A 154 -12.39 4.93 -18.76
C VAL A 154 -12.17 5.47 -20.16
N CYS A 155 -11.35 6.51 -20.30
CA CYS A 155 -11.02 7.11 -21.60
C CYS A 155 -10.19 6.17 -22.49
N ASP A 156 -9.37 5.29 -21.90
CA ASP A 156 -8.56 4.29 -22.60
C ASP A 156 -8.73 2.92 -21.92
N PRO A 157 -9.56 2.02 -22.51
CA PRO A 157 -9.76 0.68 -21.97
C PRO A 157 -8.48 -0.18 -21.89
N SER A 158 -7.46 0.12 -22.71
CA SER A 158 -6.18 -0.60 -22.66
C SER A 158 -5.30 -0.19 -21.46
N ARG A 159 -5.63 0.92 -20.81
CA ARG A 159 -4.94 1.47 -19.65
C ARG A 159 -5.85 1.63 -18.42
N SER A 160 -6.74 0.68 -18.25
CA SER A 160 -7.67 0.61 -17.12
C SER A 160 -7.99 -0.83 -16.77
N TYR A 161 -8.54 -1.03 -15.59
CA TYR A 161 -8.94 -2.34 -15.10
C TYR A 161 -10.47 -2.46 -15.15
N THR A 162 -10.93 -3.59 -15.67
CA THR A 162 -12.35 -3.96 -15.58
C THR A 162 -12.68 -4.43 -14.15
N GLN A 163 -13.95 -4.34 -13.80
CA GLN A 163 -14.41 -4.89 -12.52
C GLN A 163 -14.13 -6.40 -12.40
N SER A 164 -14.19 -7.16 -13.51
CA SER A 164 -13.85 -8.59 -13.52
C SER A 164 -12.38 -8.81 -13.16
N GLN A 165 -11.48 -8.08 -13.79
CA GLN A 165 -10.05 -8.17 -13.48
C GLN A 165 -9.75 -7.84 -12.02
N MET A 166 -10.43 -6.83 -11.45
CA MET A 166 -10.25 -6.50 -10.02
C MET A 166 -10.79 -7.60 -9.08
N ARG A 167 -11.91 -8.24 -9.42
CA ARG A 167 -12.41 -9.40 -8.65
C ARG A 167 -11.43 -10.57 -8.70
N GLU A 168 -10.90 -10.88 -9.88
CA GLU A 168 -9.92 -11.96 -10.07
C GLU A 168 -8.61 -11.66 -9.30
N LEU A 169 -8.13 -10.40 -9.35
CA LEU A 169 -6.95 -9.96 -8.59
C LEU A 169 -7.16 -10.12 -7.09
N GLN A 170 -8.33 -9.74 -6.56
CA GLN A 170 -8.66 -9.88 -5.15
C GLN A 170 -8.69 -11.35 -4.72
N GLN A 171 -9.30 -12.23 -5.51
CA GLN A 171 -9.31 -13.68 -5.24
C GLN A 171 -7.89 -14.25 -5.24
N TYR A 172 -7.07 -13.85 -6.20
CA TYR A 172 -5.67 -14.26 -6.28
C TYR A 172 -4.87 -13.78 -5.06
N ALA A 173 -5.08 -12.53 -4.64
CA ALA A 173 -4.39 -11.92 -3.52
C ALA A 173 -4.86 -12.51 -2.16
N ALA A 174 -6.16 -12.76 -1.99
CA ALA A 174 -6.74 -13.28 -0.75
C ALA A 174 -6.14 -14.62 -0.33
N VAL A 175 -5.97 -15.57 -1.25
CA VAL A 175 -5.35 -16.87 -0.96
C VAL A 175 -3.84 -16.77 -0.70
N ARG A 176 -3.25 -15.60 -0.89
CA ARG A 176 -1.85 -15.24 -0.59
C ARG A 176 -1.72 -14.36 0.64
N ASN A 177 -2.81 -14.17 1.38
CA ASN A 177 -2.90 -13.26 2.54
C ASN A 177 -2.52 -11.82 2.20
N VAL A 178 -2.86 -11.37 1.00
CA VAL A 178 -2.71 -9.97 0.57
C VAL A 178 -4.09 -9.38 0.33
N GLN A 179 -4.41 -8.29 1.03
CA GLN A 179 -5.62 -7.51 0.84
C GLN A 179 -5.38 -6.42 -0.19
N ILE A 180 -6.31 -6.23 -1.14
CA ILE A 180 -6.29 -5.09 -2.06
C ILE A 180 -7.10 -3.95 -1.44
N VAL A 181 -6.47 -2.81 -1.20
CA VAL A 181 -7.12 -1.58 -0.70
C VAL A 181 -7.19 -0.58 -1.85
N PRO A 182 -8.40 -0.22 -2.33
CA PRO A 182 -8.54 0.76 -3.40
C PRO A 182 -8.42 2.18 -2.85
N GLU A 183 -7.78 3.07 -3.61
CA GLU A 183 -7.85 4.51 -3.43
C GLU A 183 -8.52 5.17 -4.64
N ILE A 184 -9.53 5.99 -4.34
CA ILE A 184 -10.14 6.94 -5.26
C ILE A 184 -9.97 8.32 -4.62
N ASP A 185 -9.08 9.12 -5.18
CA ASP A 185 -8.72 10.39 -4.58
C ASP A 185 -9.81 11.45 -4.83
N LEU A 186 -10.36 11.94 -3.73
CA LEU A 186 -11.43 12.95 -3.69
C LEU A 186 -11.23 13.86 -2.45
N PRO A 187 -11.57 15.12 -2.53
CA PRO A 187 -12.11 15.88 -3.67
C PRO A 187 -11.02 16.52 -4.55
N GLY A 188 -9.72 16.35 -4.21
CA GLY A 188 -8.58 16.76 -5.01
C GLY A 188 -8.22 15.73 -6.07
N HIS A 189 -7.16 16.00 -6.84
CA HIS A 189 -6.62 15.06 -7.84
C HIS A 189 -7.68 14.47 -8.78
N THR A 190 -8.59 15.33 -9.26
CA THR A 190 -9.81 14.92 -9.96
C THR A 190 -9.90 15.37 -11.40
N LEU A 191 -8.83 15.90 -12.01
CA LEU A 191 -8.91 16.41 -13.40
C LEU A 191 -9.26 15.33 -14.42
N ALA A 192 -8.85 14.07 -14.21
CA ALA A 192 -9.29 12.98 -15.08
C ALA A 192 -10.82 12.80 -15.02
N LEU A 193 -11.44 12.92 -13.85
CA LEU A 193 -12.91 12.92 -13.70
C LEU A 193 -13.53 14.17 -14.32
N LEU A 194 -12.97 15.34 -14.04
CA LEU A 194 -13.53 16.61 -14.50
C LEU A 194 -13.35 16.86 -16.00
N SER A 195 -12.38 16.24 -16.64
CA SER A 195 -12.22 16.30 -18.10
C SER A 195 -13.40 15.65 -18.83
N VAL A 196 -14.02 14.65 -18.20
CA VAL A 196 -15.19 13.93 -18.74
C VAL A 196 -16.50 14.54 -18.23
N TYR A 197 -16.55 14.93 -16.95
CA TYR A 197 -17.72 15.48 -16.29
C TYR A 197 -17.46 16.89 -15.75
N PRO A 198 -17.22 17.90 -16.62
CA PRO A 198 -16.83 19.24 -16.19
C PRO A 198 -17.89 19.96 -15.35
N GLN A 199 -19.16 19.55 -15.44
CA GLN A 199 -20.25 20.06 -14.63
C GLN A 199 -20.04 19.83 -13.12
N TYR A 200 -19.24 18.86 -12.71
CA TYR A 200 -18.93 18.59 -11.31
C TYR A 200 -17.81 19.48 -10.73
N SER A 201 -17.21 20.34 -11.56
CA SER A 201 -16.22 21.33 -11.12
C SER A 201 -16.88 22.64 -10.65
N CYS A 202 -16.10 23.51 -10.00
CA CYS A 202 -16.52 24.86 -9.63
C CYS A 202 -16.66 25.79 -10.85
N THR A 203 -15.94 25.55 -11.93
CA THR A 203 -15.81 26.45 -13.09
C THR A 203 -16.52 25.96 -14.36
N GLY A 204 -16.87 24.68 -14.44
CA GLY A 204 -17.57 24.09 -15.58
C GLY A 204 -16.69 23.72 -16.78
N GLY A 205 -15.36 23.86 -16.65
CA GLY A 205 -14.41 23.47 -17.71
C GLY A 205 -14.41 24.35 -18.97
N PRO A 206 -13.93 23.87 -20.11
CA PRO A 206 -13.39 22.51 -20.31
C PRO A 206 -12.06 22.25 -19.62
N PHE A 207 -11.73 20.96 -19.36
CA PHE A 207 -10.50 20.54 -18.73
C PHE A 207 -9.75 19.55 -19.62
N GLU A 208 -8.42 19.62 -19.59
CA GLU A 208 -7.54 18.65 -20.23
C GLU A 208 -6.83 17.82 -19.13
N ILE A 209 -6.58 16.55 -19.44
CA ILE A 209 -5.78 15.69 -18.57
C ILE A 209 -4.33 16.20 -18.60
N PRO A 210 -3.74 16.57 -17.45
CA PRO A 210 -2.41 17.14 -17.43
C PRO A 210 -1.33 16.09 -17.72
N VAL A 211 -0.18 16.57 -18.21
CA VAL A 211 1.04 15.78 -18.37
C VAL A 211 2.07 16.26 -17.35
N GLY A 212 2.59 15.34 -16.54
CA GLY A 212 3.61 15.63 -15.53
C GLY A 212 3.08 15.81 -14.10
N GLU A 213 4.01 16.17 -13.21
CA GLU A 213 3.73 16.37 -11.77
C GLU A 213 3.08 17.74 -11.50
N GLY A 214 2.30 17.85 -10.43
CA GLY A 214 1.79 19.13 -9.94
C GLY A 214 0.52 19.01 -9.12
N ILE A 215 0.20 20.08 -8.37
CA ILE A 215 -1.08 20.26 -7.71
C ILE A 215 -1.92 21.18 -8.59
N PHE A 216 -3.01 20.65 -9.14
CA PHE A 216 -3.88 21.38 -10.05
C PHE A 216 -5.03 22.05 -9.30
N GLN A 217 -5.43 23.24 -9.79
CA GLN A 217 -6.35 24.10 -9.04
C GLN A 217 -7.81 23.64 -9.13
N ASP A 218 -8.19 22.93 -10.18
CA ASP A 218 -9.57 22.53 -10.40
C ASP A 218 -9.84 21.16 -9.77
N ILE A 219 -10.78 21.16 -8.84
CA ILE A 219 -11.15 20.01 -8.00
C ILE A 219 -12.66 19.84 -8.00
N LEU A 220 -13.14 18.73 -7.44
CA LEU A 220 -14.55 18.44 -7.29
C LEU A 220 -15.28 19.57 -6.54
N CYS A 221 -16.41 20.03 -7.05
CA CYS A 221 -17.22 21.08 -6.43
C CYS A 221 -18.14 20.48 -5.36
N VAL A 222 -17.72 20.51 -4.11
CA VAL A 222 -18.53 19.97 -3.00
C VAL A 222 -19.75 20.85 -2.65
N GLY A 223 -19.89 22.01 -3.30
CA GLY A 223 -21.08 22.86 -3.22
C GLY A 223 -22.28 22.38 -4.05
N LYS A 224 -22.03 21.55 -5.07
CA LYS A 224 -23.06 21.01 -5.96
C LYS A 224 -23.55 19.64 -5.49
N ASP A 225 -24.87 19.44 -5.45
CA ASP A 225 -25.45 18.16 -5.05
C ASP A 225 -25.12 17.04 -6.02
N GLU A 226 -25.09 17.33 -7.34
CA GLU A 226 -24.76 16.36 -8.37
C GLU A 226 -23.32 15.84 -8.24
N ALA A 227 -22.37 16.70 -7.91
CA ALA A 227 -20.98 16.31 -7.68
C ALA A 227 -20.85 15.43 -6.41
N LEU A 228 -21.62 15.75 -5.38
CA LEU A 228 -21.67 14.94 -4.17
C LEU A 228 -22.31 13.56 -4.42
N GLN A 229 -23.38 13.51 -5.25
CA GLN A 229 -24.01 12.25 -5.63
C GLN A 229 -23.10 11.41 -6.53
N CYS A 230 -22.33 12.02 -7.43
CA CYS A 230 -21.31 11.36 -8.22
C CYS A 230 -20.27 10.69 -7.28
N ALA A 231 -19.69 11.44 -6.34
CA ALA A 231 -18.72 10.90 -5.37
C ALA A 231 -19.31 9.73 -4.56
N LYS A 232 -20.54 9.86 -4.06
CA LYS A 232 -21.24 8.77 -3.33
C LYS A 232 -21.53 7.57 -4.24
N GLY A 233 -21.89 7.80 -5.51
CA GLY A 233 -22.13 6.74 -6.49
C GLY A 233 -20.87 5.91 -6.75
N ILE A 234 -19.75 6.59 -6.99
CA ILE A 234 -18.43 5.95 -7.17
C ILE A 234 -18.04 5.17 -5.91
N LEU A 235 -18.14 5.78 -4.73
CA LEU A 235 -17.81 5.11 -3.47
C LEU A 235 -18.65 3.86 -3.23
N ARG A 236 -19.93 3.88 -3.60
CA ARG A 236 -20.79 2.70 -3.52
C ARG A 236 -20.31 1.57 -4.42
N GLU A 237 -20.03 1.85 -5.71
CA GLU A 237 -19.56 0.82 -6.63
C GLU A 237 -18.20 0.25 -6.22
N VAL A 238 -17.28 1.08 -5.75
CA VAL A 238 -16.00 0.63 -5.19
C VAL A 238 -16.23 -0.23 -3.94
N SER A 239 -17.18 0.14 -3.08
CA SER A 239 -17.55 -0.66 -1.90
C SER A 239 -18.08 -2.04 -2.23
N GLU A 240 -18.88 -2.16 -3.31
CA GLU A 240 -19.46 -3.42 -3.79
C GLU A 240 -18.43 -4.28 -4.53
N LEU A 241 -17.44 -3.63 -5.16
CA LEU A 241 -16.40 -4.31 -5.94
C LEU A 241 -15.30 -4.89 -5.05
N PHE A 242 -14.85 -4.16 -4.03
CA PHE A 242 -13.69 -4.55 -3.24
C PHE A 242 -14.09 -5.20 -1.90
N ASP A 243 -13.47 -6.35 -1.58
CA ASP A 243 -13.69 -7.10 -0.35
C ASP A 243 -13.10 -6.39 0.87
N SER A 244 -12.08 -5.54 0.68
CA SER A 244 -11.47 -4.75 1.74
C SER A 244 -12.52 -4.01 2.56
N LYS A 245 -12.37 -4.02 3.89
CA LYS A 245 -13.14 -3.17 4.80
C LYS A 245 -12.71 -1.71 4.73
N PHE A 246 -11.58 -1.42 4.12
CA PHE A 246 -11.01 -0.09 3.97
C PHE A 246 -11.09 0.38 2.52
N ILE A 247 -11.41 1.66 2.34
CA ILE A 247 -11.29 2.39 1.08
C ILE A 247 -10.50 3.66 1.40
N HIS A 248 -9.46 3.93 0.65
CA HIS A 248 -8.71 5.17 0.77
C HIS A 248 -9.38 6.23 -0.11
N LEU A 249 -9.70 7.39 0.47
CA LEU A 249 -10.38 8.50 -0.23
C LEU A 249 -9.39 9.60 -0.66
N GLY A 250 -8.10 9.45 -0.41
CA GLY A 250 -7.10 10.50 -0.66
C GLY A 250 -7.25 11.65 0.30
N GLY A 251 -7.65 12.82 -0.19
CA GLY A 251 -7.94 14.02 0.59
C GLY A 251 -6.71 14.86 0.93
N ASP A 252 -5.62 14.67 0.21
CA ASP A 252 -4.38 15.43 0.31
C ASP A 252 -4.36 16.63 -0.65
N GLU A 253 -3.43 17.51 -0.41
CA GLU A 253 -3.01 18.64 -1.27
C GLU A 253 -4.15 19.49 -1.87
N ILE A 254 -5.32 19.63 -1.18
CA ILE A 254 -6.53 20.28 -1.69
C ILE A 254 -6.32 21.77 -1.90
N PRO A 255 -6.42 22.31 -3.14
CA PRO A 255 -6.34 23.75 -3.41
C PRO A 255 -7.69 24.44 -3.13
N LEU A 256 -7.91 24.89 -1.89
CA LEU A 256 -9.18 25.44 -1.40
C LEU A 256 -9.63 26.75 -2.10
N GLN A 257 -8.76 27.38 -2.89
CA GLN A 257 -9.01 28.68 -3.53
C GLN A 257 -10.20 28.64 -4.49
N ARG A 258 -10.42 27.51 -5.18
CA ARG A 258 -11.58 27.37 -6.06
C ARG A 258 -12.90 27.40 -5.30
N TRP A 259 -12.95 26.75 -4.14
CA TRP A 259 -14.14 26.74 -3.28
C TRP A 259 -14.42 28.11 -2.68
N ALA A 260 -13.37 28.85 -2.30
CA ALA A 260 -13.51 30.21 -1.76
C ALA A 260 -14.15 31.20 -2.74
N ALA A 261 -13.99 30.96 -4.05
CA ALA A 261 -14.54 31.79 -5.12
C ALA A 261 -15.84 31.21 -5.75
N CYS A 262 -16.20 29.96 -5.44
CA CYS A 262 -17.34 29.25 -6.06
C CYS A 262 -18.65 29.63 -5.36
N PRO A 263 -19.67 30.15 -6.08
CA PRO A 263 -20.96 30.50 -5.46
C PRO A 263 -21.66 29.31 -4.79
N ASP A 264 -21.58 28.13 -5.37
CA ASP A 264 -22.18 26.91 -4.82
C ASP A 264 -21.50 26.47 -3.53
N CYS A 265 -20.15 26.48 -3.49
CA CYS A 265 -19.38 26.15 -2.30
C CYS A 265 -19.61 27.19 -1.18
N ILE A 266 -19.66 28.49 -1.53
CA ILE A 266 -19.97 29.57 -0.57
C ILE A 266 -21.36 29.37 0.01
N ARG A 267 -22.39 29.13 -0.83
CA ARG A 267 -23.74 28.85 -0.38
C ARG A 267 -23.79 27.65 0.56
N ARG A 268 -23.21 26.50 0.16
CA ARG A 268 -23.13 25.28 0.97
C ARG A 268 -22.51 25.56 2.35
N ARG A 269 -21.39 26.27 2.35
CA ARG A 269 -20.71 26.66 3.59
C ARG A 269 -21.60 27.50 4.50
N GLN A 270 -22.32 28.48 3.94
CA GLN A 270 -23.25 29.32 4.67
C GLN A 270 -24.44 28.53 5.21
N ASP A 271 -25.08 27.71 4.40
CA ASP A 271 -26.22 26.88 4.78
C ASP A 271 -25.90 25.92 5.93
N LEU A 272 -24.66 25.43 5.98
CA LEU A 272 -24.16 24.54 7.01
C LEU A 272 -23.55 25.29 8.23
N GLY A 273 -23.45 26.61 8.18
CA GLY A 273 -22.86 27.41 9.26
C GLY A 273 -21.35 27.17 9.46
N LEU A 274 -20.64 26.81 8.40
CA LEU A 274 -19.19 26.53 8.43
C LEU A 274 -18.38 27.80 8.28
N SER A 275 -17.23 27.87 8.97
CA SER A 275 -16.42 29.11 9.07
C SER A 275 -15.60 29.37 7.82
N ASP A 276 -14.96 28.32 7.25
CA ASP A 276 -14.04 28.43 6.12
C ASP A 276 -14.06 27.20 5.20
N GLU A 277 -13.22 27.18 4.19
CA GLU A 277 -13.12 26.10 3.22
C GLU A 277 -12.51 24.82 3.81
N LYS A 278 -11.75 24.90 4.89
CA LYS A 278 -11.24 23.72 5.63
C LYS A 278 -12.37 23.04 6.38
N ASP A 279 -13.29 23.82 6.96
CA ASP A 279 -14.50 23.28 7.57
C ASP A 279 -15.40 22.60 6.52
N LEU A 280 -15.46 23.16 5.30
CA LEU A 280 -16.20 22.56 4.19
C LEU A 280 -15.56 21.24 3.73
N LEU A 281 -14.22 21.16 3.66
CA LEU A 281 -13.49 19.93 3.39
C LEU A 281 -13.74 18.86 4.48
N ARG A 282 -13.64 19.27 5.74
CA ARG A 282 -13.95 18.41 6.88
C ARG A 282 -15.37 17.86 6.81
N TRP A 283 -16.35 18.73 6.52
CA TRP A 283 -17.73 18.30 6.33
C TRP A 283 -17.85 17.26 5.21
N PHE A 284 -17.25 17.51 4.04
CA PHE A 284 -17.25 16.56 2.93
C PHE A 284 -16.66 15.19 3.34
N CYS A 285 -15.50 15.17 3.95
CA CYS A 285 -14.87 13.94 4.40
C CYS A 285 -15.72 13.19 5.43
N ASN A 286 -16.36 13.91 6.37
CA ASN A 286 -17.25 13.32 7.37
C ASN A 286 -18.53 12.76 6.73
N GLU A 287 -19.11 13.44 5.73
CA GLU A 287 -20.24 12.93 4.94
C GLU A 287 -19.88 11.65 4.20
N MET A 288 -18.72 11.63 3.53
CA MET A 288 -18.24 10.44 2.84
C MET A 288 -17.95 9.29 3.82
N ALA A 289 -17.38 9.57 4.99
CA ALA A 289 -17.15 8.56 6.02
C ALA A 289 -18.47 8.00 6.61
N ALA A 290 -19.44 8.86 6.87
CA ALA A 290 -20.78 8.45 7.30
C ALA A 290 -21.45 7.54 6.25
N TYR A 291 -21.36 7.93 4.98
CA TYR A 291 -21.87 7.12 3.89
C TYR A 291 -21.15 5.78 3.74
N ALA A 292 -19.81 5.76 3.78
CA ALA A 292 -19.01 4.52 3.73
C ALA A 292 -19.41 3.53 4.83
N ARG A 293 -19.68 4.01 6.06
CA ARG A 293 -20.16 3.15 7.15
C ARG A 293 -21.51 2.50 6.84
N THR A 294 -22.41 3.16 6.14
CA THR A 294 -23.68 2.54 5.71
C THR A 294 -23.47 1.39 4.73
N LEU A 295 -22.33 1.40 4.04
CA LEU A 295 -21.88 0.36 3.10
C LEU A 295 -20.97 -0.70 3.79
N GLY A 296 -20.76 -0.60 5.10
CA GLY A 296 -19.90 -1.51 5.87
C GLY A 296 -18.40 -1.28 5.66
N LYS A 297 -18.01 -0.09 5.19
CA LYS A 297 -16.61 0.29 4.92
C LYS A 297 -16.12 1.37 5.88
N HIS A 298 -14.79 1.44 6.03
CA HIS A 298 -14.08 2.47 6.76
C HIS A 298 -13.19 3.25 5.79
N LEU A 299 -13.17 4.58 5.92
CA LEU A 299 -12.31 5.40 5.10
C LEU A 299 -10.91 5.54 5.70
N ILE A 300 -9.93 5.62 4.82
CA ILE A 300 -8.58 6.09 5.09
C ILE A 300 -8.41 7.43 4.40
N LEU A 301 -7.76 8.40 5.06
CA LEU A 301 -7.38 9.70 4.49
C LEU A 301 -5.89 9.97 4.71
N TRP A 302 -5.26 10.66 3.77
CA TRP A 302 -3.96 11.30 4.01
C TRP A 302 -4.07 12.37 5.10
N ASN A 303 -2.99 12.62 5.82
CA ASN A 303 -3.04 13.43 7.05
C ASN A 303 -2.96 14.94 6.85
N ASP A 304 -3.12 15.48 5.64
CA ASP A 304 -2.92 16.89 5.35
C ASP A 304 -3.81 17.84 6.15
N TYR A 305 -5.05 17.47 6.28
CA TYR A 305 -6.09 18.30 6.91
C TYR A 305 -6.76 17.66 8.12
N VAL A 306 -6.46 16.37 8.39
CA VAL A 306 -7.15 15.62 9.46
C VAL A 306 -6.81 16.17 10.82
N ASP A 307 -7.86 16.63 11.55
CA ASP A 307 -7.82 17.14 12.91
C ASP A 307 -8.89 16.46 13.80
N ASP A 308 -9.11 16.96 15.02
CA ASP A 308 -10.07 16.38 15.96
C ASP A 308 -11.55 16.54 15.52
N GLY A 309 -11.84 17.41 14.55
CA GLY A 309 -13.19 17.62 14.00
C GLY A 309 -13.60 16.58 12.94
N TYR A 310 -12.64 15.78 12.45
CA TYR A 310 -12.95 14.69 11.54
C TYR A 310 -13.57 13.49 12.27
N ASP A 311 -14.42 12.74 11.58
CA ASP A 311 -15.06 11.54 12.12
C ASP A 311 -14.00 10.54 12.64
N ARG A 312 -14.19 10.05 13.87
CA ARG A 312 -13.22 9.17 14.54
C ARG A 312 -13.09 7.77 13.92
N SER A 313 -14.03 7.36 13.07
CA SER A 313 -13.93 6.12 12.31
C SER A 313 -12.95 6.19 11.14
N ILE A 314 -12.52 7.38 10.76
CA ILE A 314 -11.53 7.59 9.70
C ILE A 314 -10.16 7.16 10.22
N THR A 315 -9.52 6.25 9.52
CA THR A 315 -8.11 5.91 9.70
C THR A 315 -7.24 6.95 9.02
N THR A 316 -6.21 7.43 9.68
CA THR A 316 -5.33 8.46 9.09
C THR A 316 -4.04 7.83 8.59
N GLN A 317 -3.71 8.04 7.31
CA GLN A 317 -2.41 7.68 6.76
C GLN A 317 -1.44 8.86 6.84
N ILE A 318 -0.40 8.72 7.65
CA ILE A 318 0.54 9.80 8.00
C ILE A 318 1.73 9.75 7.03
N TRP A 319 1.69 10.59 6.00
CA TRP A 319 2.81 10.77 5.07
C TRP A 319 3.65 11.99 5.43
N ASN A 320 3.03 13.03 5.97
CA ASN A 320 3.71 14.23 6.42
C ASN A 320 3.78 14.28 7.95
N PRO A 321 4.90 13.86 8.57
CA PRO A 321 5.02 13.80 10.02
C PRO A 321 4.98 15.19 10.69
N LEU A 322 5.23 16.28 9.93
CA LEU A 322 5.17 17.65 10.45
C LEU A 322 3.73 18.13 10.64
N LYS A 323 2.75 17.51 9.96
CA LYS A 323 1.31 17.81 10.09
C LYS A 323 0.58 16.84 11.05
N ALA A 324 1.29 15.94 11.72
CA ALA A 324 0.69 14.88 12.55
C ALA A 324 0.23 15.35 13.96
N THR A 325 0.11 16.65 14.20
CA THR A 325 -0.33 17.21 15.48
C THR A 325 -1.83 16.99 15.68
N GLY A 326 -2.27 16.56 16.87
CA GLY A 326 -3.69 16.35 17.22
C GLY A 326 -4.26 14.97 16.86
N GLN A 327 -3.47 14.06 16.26
CA GLN A 327 -3.95 12.76 15.73
C GLN A 327 -3.66 11.56 16.65
N ALA A 328 -3.13 11.77 17.84
CA ALA A 328 -2.59 10.71 18.72
C ALA A 328 -3.62 9.64 19.17
N ALA A 329 -4.92 9.91 19.04
CA ALA A 329 -5.99 8.99 19.47
C ALA A 329 -6.72 8.27 18.32
N ARG A 330 -6.27 8.48 17.06
CA ARG A 330 -6.90 7.87 15.86
C ARG A 330 -6.11 6.65 15.40
N THR A 331 -6.83 5.64 14.90
CA THR A 331 -6.20 4.56 14.15
C THR A 331 -5.36 5.16 13.03
N SER A 332 -4.10 4.76 12.94
CA SER A 332 -3.18 5.35 11.96
C SER A 332 -2.33 4.31 11.25
N ILE A 333 -1.98 4.65 10.01
CA ILE A 333 -0.95 3.98 9.20
C ILE A 333 0.16 5.01 8.98
N LYS A 334 1.42 4.63 9.11
CA LYS A 334 2.52 5.54 8.86
C LYS A 334 3.18 5.28 7.51
N SER A 335 3.39 6.34 6.73
CA SER A 335 3.99 6.30 5.39
C SER A 335 4.87 7.52 5.17
N ASP A 336 5.80 7.74 6.08
CA ASP A 336 6.62 8.95 6.20
C ASP A 336 7.40 9.24 4.92
N TYR A 337 7.15 10.42 4.32
CA TYR A 337 7.78 10.90 3.10
C TYR A 337 9.32 10.81 3.07
N PHE A 338 9.98 10.94 4.22
CA PHE A 338 11.45 10.92 4.28
C PHE A 338 12.05 9.50 4.29
N HIS A 339 11.21 8.47 4.49
CA HIS A 339 11.67 7.10 4.72
C HIS A 339 11.01 6.05 3.84
N THR A 340 9.77 6.26 3.42
CA THR A 340 8.94 5.23 2.79
C THR A 340 8.60 5.47 1.32
N TYR A 341 8.92 6.65 0.77
CA TYR A 341 8.67 7.01 -0.63
C TYR A 341 9.76 6.42 -1.53
N LEU A 342 9.46 5.28 -2.15
CA LEU A 342 10.41 4.52 -2.97
C LEU A 342 10.55 5.05 -4.41
N ASP A 343 9.68 5.95 -4.85
CA ASP A 343 9.85 6.73 -6.09
C ASP A 343 11.10 7.61 -6.06
N MET A 344 11.55 7.95 -4.87
CA MET A 344 12.76 8.75 -4.69
C MET A 344 14.03 7.97 -5.02
N ASP A 345 15.01 8.71 -5.59
CA ASP A 345 16.37 8.22 -5.80
C ASP A 345 16.98 7.59 -4.53
N HIS A 346 17.75 6.51 -4.68
CA HIS A 346 18.42 5.81 -3.58
C HIS A 346 19.35 6.72 -2.75
N ALA A 347 19.83 7.84 -3.30
CA ALA A 347 20.59 8.82 -2.53
C ALA A 347 19.71 9.69 -1.62
N LEU A 348 18.39 9.76 -1.87
CA LEU A 348 17.43 10.46 -1.02
C LEU A 348 16.82 9.53 0.03
N VAL A 349 16.33 8.37 -0.42
CA VAL A 349 15.75 7.32 0.42
C VAL A 349 16.53 6.02 0.20
N SER A 350 17.68 5.89 0.89
CA SER A 350 18.55 4.73 0.76
C SER A 350 17.99 3.49 1.47
N LEU A 351 18.55 2.32 1.20
CA LEU A 351 18.20 1.08 1.91
C LEU A 351 18.30 1.24 3.43
N HIS A 352 19.37 1.88 3.90
CA HIS A 352 19.55 2.20 5.32
C HIS A 352 18.48 3.18 5.84
N THR A 353 18.07 4.16 5.02
CA THR A 353 17.03 5.12 5.40
C THR A 353 15.70 4.42 5.64
N VAL A 354 15.28 3.54 4.73
CA VAL A 354 14.07 2.71 4.91
C VAL A 354 14.19 1.83 6.15
N TYR A 355 15.30 1.12 6.32
CA TYR A 355 15.47 0.22 7.46
C TYR A 355 15.46 0.96 8.82
N LYS A 356 16.06 2.15 8.87
CA LYS A 356 16.09 2.99 10.07
C LYS A 356 14.69 3.42 10.50
N TYR A 357 13.75 3.49 9.59
CA TYR A 357 12.37 3.87 9.86
C TYR A 357 11.69 2.96 10.91
N GLY A 358 12.07 1.69 11.01
CA GLY A 358 11.58 0.78 12.04
C GLY A 358 11.75 1.29 13.48
N ARG A 359 12.73 2.20 13.73
CA ARG A 359 12.90 2.84 15.02
C ARG A 359 11.87 3.95 15.30
N ILE A 360 11.33 4.54 14.24
CA ILE A 360 10.35 5.64 14.31
C ILE A 360 8.93 5.09 14.48
N LEU A 361 8.69 3.84 14.08
CA LEU A 361 7.38 3.19 14.17
C LEU A 361 6.96 2.85 15.61
N ARG A 362 7.88 2.86 16.58
CA ARG A 362 7.71 2.31 17.94
C ARG A 362 6.64 2.99 18.83
N ASP A 363 6.20 4.23 18.55
CA ASP A 363 5.68 5.12 19.58
C ASP A 363 4.20 5.53 19.45
N ALA A 364 3.29 4.69 18.90
CA ALA A 364 1.88 5.07 18.89
C ALA A 364 0.96 3.88 19.20
N SER A 365 0.22 3.96 20.30
CA SER A 365 -0.78 2.95 20.69
C SER A 365 -1.94 2.78 19.68
N SER A 366 -2.12 3.75 18.77
CA SER A 366 -3.12 3.75 17.70
C SER A 366 -2.56 3.32 16.33
N LEU A 367 -1.25 3.01 16.25
CA LEU A 367 -0.60 2.61 15.01
C LEU A 367 -0.92 1.15 14.68
N ILE A 368 -1.55 0.90 13.53
CA ILE A 368 -1.80 -0.46 13.05
C ILE A 368 -0.70 -0.98 12.12
N GLY A 369 0.15 -0.10 11.58
CA GLY A 369 1.28 -0.50 10.75
C GLY A 369 1.76 0.60 9.80
N SER A 370 2.36 0.17 8.71
CA SER A 370 3.02 1.09 7.79
C SER A 370 2.91 0.61 6.34
N GLU A 371 3.08 1.56 5.42
CA GLU A 371 3.21 1.29 3.99
C GLU A 371 4.48 1.92 3.42
N LEU A 372 5.07 1.23 2.45
CA LEU A 372 5.99 1.81 1.50
C LEU A 372 5.20 2.30 0.29
N LEU A 373 5.57 3.44 -0.26
CA LEU A 373 4.82 4.06 -1.36
C LEU A 373 5.71 4.20 -2.59
N LEU A 374 5.11 4.02 -3.76
CA LEU A 374 5.77 4.22 -5.03
C LEU A 374 4.84 5.01 -5.96
N TRP A 375 5.07 6.31 -6.01
CA TRP A 375 4.43 7.22 -6.94
C TRP A 375 5.07 7.08 -8.32
N THR A 376 4.30 7.24 -9.39
CA THR A 376 4.76 6.81 -10.71
C THR A 376 4.86 7.93 -11.75
N GLU A 377 4.87 9.19 -11.37
CA GLU A 377 5.00 10.31 -12.32
C GLU A 377 6.20 10.14 -13.28
N TYR A 378 7.28 9.53 -12.78
CA TYR A 378 8.51 9.29 -13.53
C TYR A 378 8.88 7.81 -13.70
N ILE A 379 7.99 6.89 -13.30
CA ILE A 379 8.23 5.45 -13.33
C ILE A 379 7.19 4.81 -14.23
N SER A 380 7.57 4.52 -15.48
CA SER A 380 6.64 4.11 -16.53
C SER A 380 6.77 2.64 -16.99
N THR A 381 7.74 1.90 -16.43
CA THR A 381 7.99 0.51 -16.81
C THR A 381 8.18 -0.37 -15.58
N LEU A 382 7.92 -1.67 -15.72
CA LEU A 382 8.14 -2.66 -14.67
C LEU A 382 9.60 -2.68 -14.20
N ASP A 383 10.56 -2.55 -15.11
CA ASP A 383 11.99 -2.52 -14.77
C ASP A 383 12.34 -1.31 -13.89
N MET A 384 11.80 -0.14 -14.21
CA MET A 384 11.95 1.05 -13.37
C MET A 384 11.31 0.84 -12.00
N LEU A 385 10.08 0.31 -11.97
CA LEU A 385 9.36 0.00 -10.74
C LEU A 385 10.18 -0.95 -9.86
N GLU A 386 10.60 -2.09 -10.38
CA GLU A 386 11.38 -3.07 -9.64
C GLU A 386 12.74 -2.52 -9.19
N GLY A 387 13.42 -1.73 -10.01
CA GLY A 387 14.66 -1.08 -9.66
C GLY A 387 14.49 -0.08 -8.51
N HIS A 388 13.40 0.67 -8.49
CA HIS A 388 13.07 1.56 -7.38
C HIS A 388 12.62 0.79 -6.13
N LEU A 389 11.88 -0.28 -6.31
CA LEU A 389 11.31 -1.08 -5.22
C LEU A 389 12.38 -1.94 -4.52
N LEU A 390 13.27 -2.58 -5.27
CA LEU A 390 14.20 -3.57 -4.74
C LEU A 390 15.63 -3.05 -4.61
N PRO A 391 16.29 -3.28 -3.47
CA PRO A 391 15.85 -4.12 -2.35
C PRO A 391 15.12 -3.38 -1.22
N ARG A 392 14.69 -2.12 -1.40
CA ARG A 392 14.11 -1.30 -0.33
C ARG A 392 12.82 -1.89 0.25
N LEU A 393 12.01 -2.57 -0.59
CA LEU A 393 10.84 -3.33 -0.11
C LEU A 393 11.24 -4.37 0.94
N LEU A 394 12.37 -5.07 0.74
CA LEU A 394 12.84 -6.10 1.69
C LEU A 394 13.18 -5.49 3.05
N ALA A 395 13.73 -4.27 3.05
CA ALA A 395 13.98 -3.54 4.29
C ALA A 395 12.67 -3.17 5.01
N GLY A 396 11.65 -2.70 4.26
CA GLY A 396 10.31 -2.45 4.80
C GLY A 396 9.67 -3.72 5.35
N ALA A 397 9.69 -4.82 4.58
CA ALA A 397 9.15 -6.10 5.01
C ALA A 397 9.78 -6.59 6.32
N GLU A 398 11.11 -6.50 6.46
CA GLU A 398 11.82 -6.83 7.71
C GLU A 398 11.34 -6.01 8.90
N ILE A 399 11.28 -4.67 8.76
CA ILE A 399 10.93 -3.78 9.88
C ILE A 399 9.44 -3.77 10.23
N PHE A 400 8.56 -4.20 9.31
CA PHE A 400 7.13 -4.33 9.58
C PHE A 400 6.78 -5.69 10.19
N TRP A 401 7.60 -6.69 9.91
CA TRP A 401 7.43 -8.03 10.46
C TRP A 401 8.17 -8.22 11.79
N THR A 402 9.44 -7.82 11.87
CA THR A 402 10.32 -8.11 13.00
C THR A 402 10.10 -7.12 14.14
N GLN A 403 10.04 -7.63 15.37
CA GLN A 403 9.97 -6.77 16.56
C GLN A 403 11.13 -5.77 16.56
N PRO A 404 10.88 -4.48 16.86
CA PRO A 404 11.87 -3.43 16.67
C PRO A 404 13.21 -3.66 17.38
N ASP A 405 13.19 -4.31 18.56
CA ASP A 405 14.42 -4.60 19.35
C ASP A 405 15.27 -5.72 18.75
N ALA A 406 14.68 -6.55 17.89
CA ALA A 406 15.37 -7.60 17.15
C ALA A 406 15.92 -7.14 15.79
N CYS A 407 15.56 -5.92 15.31
CA CYS A 407 16.03 -5.38 14.05
C CYS A 407 17.52 -4.97 14.10
N SER A 408 18.29 -5.39 13.10
CA SER A 408 19.70 -5.01 12.96
C SER A 408 20.07 -4.80 11.50
N TYR A 409 20.27 -3.53 11.11
CA TYR A 409 20.67 -3.20 9.73
C TYR A 409 21.95 -3.91 9.30
N LYS A 410 22.94 -4.03 10.20
CA LYS A 410 24.20 -4.71 9.89
C LYS A 410 23.97 -6.17 9.52
N ARG A 411 23.11 -6.87 10.30
CA ARG A 411 22.74 -8.27 10.01
C ARG A 411 21.95 -8.38 8.71
N PHE A 412 20.91 -7.56 8.56
CA PHE A 412 20.07 -7.51 7.36
C PHE A 412 20.89 -7.28 6.08
N ASN A 413 21.72 -6.23 6.05
CA ASN A 413 22.54 -5.90 4.88
C ASN A 413 23.56 -7.01 4.56
N LYS A 414 24.16 -7.65 5.58
CA LYS A 414 25.06 -8.80 5.37
C LYS A 414 24.31 -9.95 4.71
N VAL A 415 23.18 -10.39 5.31
CA VAL A 415 22.37 -11.50 4.77
C VAL A 415 21.89 -11.20 3.35
N LEU A 416 21.42 -9.99 3.10
CA LEU A 416 20.95 -9.58 1.78
C LEU A 416 22.08 -9.66 0.73
N ARG A 417 23.28 -9.18 1.05
CA ARG A 417 24.44 -9.24 0.14
C ARG A 417 24.89 -10.68 -0.14
N GLU A 418 24.91 -11.52 0.88
CA GLU A 418 25.31 -12.94 0.75
C GLU A 418 24.30 -13.77 -0.07
N ASN A 419 23.03 -13.33 -0.11
CA ASN A 419 21.93 -14.06 -0.75
C ASN A 419 21.37 -13.38 -2.01
N GLN A 420 22.02 -12.37 -2.57
CA GLN A 420 21.54 -11.68 -3.78
C GLN A 420 21.17 -12.64 -4.92
N ALA A 421 21.98 -13.68 -5.13
CA ALA A 421 21.76 -14.67 -6.17
C ALA A 421 20.42 -15.43 -6.05
N LEU A 422 19.81 -15.44 -4.85
CA LEU A 422 18.49 -16.04 -4.64
C LEU A 422 17.33 -15.12 -5.08
N PHE A 423 17.57 -13.82 -5.14
CA PHE A 423 16.56 -12.79 -5.44
C PHE A 423 16.65 -12.29 -6.88
N ILE A 424 17.84 -11.95 -7.35
CA ILE A 424 18.07 -11.34 -8.68
C ILE A 424 17.38 -12.09 -9.84
N PRO A 425 17.44 -13.43 -9.95
CA PRO A 425 16.84 -14.13 -11.09
C PRO A 425 15.31 -14.07 -11.16
N ARG A 426 14.65 -13.52 -10.12
CA ARG A 426 13.18 -13.46 -10.02
C ARG A 426 12.61 -12.16 -10.55
N PHE A 427 13.46 -11.15 -10.71
CA PHE A 427 13.05 -9.79 -11.04
C PHE A 427 13.72 -9.35 -12.33
N SER A 428 13.03 -8.54 -13.11
CA SER A 428 13.58 -7.94 -14.33
C SER A 428 14.64 -6.89 -14.00
N ALA A 429 14.48 -6.19 -12.86
CA ALA A 429 15.46 -5.27 -12.34
C ALA A 429 15.63 -5.41 -10.82
N PHE A 430 16.89 -5.32 -10.38
CA PHE A 430 17.26 -5.30 -8.96
C PHE A 430 18.43 -4.35 -8.81
N THR A 431 18.26 -3.29 -8.03
CA THR A 431 19.31 -2.26 -7.89
C THR A 431 20.63 -2.87 -7.42
N PRO A 432 21.76 -2.56 -8.09
CA PRO A 432 23.09 -3.03 -7.71
C PRO A 432 23.48 -2.63 -6.28
N ALA A 433 24.26 -3.48 -5.62
CA ALA A 433 24.56 -3.35 -4.19
C ALA A 433 25.40 -2.11 -3.81
N ASP A 434 26.13 -1.54 -4.74
CA ASP A 434 26.88 -0.29 -4.59
C ASP A 434 25.97 0.95 -4.56
N LEU A 435 24.77 0.85 -5.12
CA LEU A 435 23.77 1.92 -5.15
C LEU A 435 22.78 1.87 -3.98
N TRP A 436 22.76 0.83 -3.14
CA TRP A 436 21.79 0.71 -2.04
C TRP A 436 21.91 1.81 -1.00
N ASP A 437 23.15 2.15 -0.63
CA ASP A 437 23.51 3.18 0.33
C ASP A 437 24.61 4.06 -0.23
N PRO A 438 24.29 5.00 -1.11
CA PRO A 438 25.26 5.93 -1.66
C PRO A 438 26.06 6.67 -0.57
N PRO A 439 27.27 7.13 -0.85
CA PRO A 439 28.09 7.85 0.10
C PRO A 439 27.37 9.06 0.73
N ARG A 440 27.62 9.36 2.00
CA ARG A 440 26.94 10.45 2.73
C ARG A 440 27.04 11.81 2.02
N TRP A 441 28.18 12.09 1.35
CA TRP A 441 28.35 13.33 0.62
C TRP A 441 27.36 13.44 -0.57
N GLU A 442 27.12 12.34 -1.28
CA GLU A 442 26.16 12.28 -2.37
C GLU A 442 24.72 12.43 -1.86
N GLN A 443 24.35 11.73 -0.78
CA GLN A 443 23.06 11.89 -0.12
C GLN A 443 22.84 13.36 0.30
N TYR A 444 23.86 14.00 0.90
CA TYR A 444 23.79 15.43 1.27
C TYR A 444 23.62 16.33 0.07
N TYR A 445 24.40 16.12 -1.00
CA TYR A 445 24.33 16.89 -2.25
C TYR A 445 22.95 16.78 -2.92
N ARG A 446 22.39 15.57 -3.03
CA ARG A 446 21.06 15.31 -3.61
C ARG A 446 19.97 15.99 -2.80
N ARG A 447 19.99 15.87 -1.46
CA ARG A 447 19.06 16.54 -0.54
C ARG A 447 19.13 18.06 -0.68
N TRP A 448 20.31 18.62 -0.75
CA TRP A 448 20.51 20.05 -0.95
C TRP A 448 19.97 20.52 -2.31
N LYS A 449 20.26 19.78 -3.39
CA LYS A 449 19.76 20.09 -4.73
C LYS A 449 18.24 20.04 -4.76
N ARG A 450 17.62 19.04 -4.15
CA ARG A 450 16.17 18.91 -4.02
C ARG A 450 15.56 20.07 -3.25
N LYS A 451 16.11 20.40 -2.07
CA LYS A 451 15.63 21.54 -1.27
C LYS A 451 15.65 22.84 -2.09
N ARG A 452 16.69 23.07 -2.90
CA ARG A 452 16.76 24.22 -3.79
C ARG A 452 15.70 24.20 -4.89
N ARG A 453 15.44 23.03 -5.47
CA ARG A 453 14.39 22.86 -6.48
C ARG A 453 13.01 23.15 -5.89
N VAL A 454 12.69 22.54 -4.75
CA VAL A 454 11.41 22.76 -4.05
C VAL A 454 11.23 24.23 -3.71
N LEU A 455 12.23 24.88 -3.10
CA LEU A 455 12.16 26.31 -2.76
C LEU A 455 12.00 27.22 -4.00
N ARG A 456 12.58 26.86 -5.12
CA ARG A 456 12.41 27.60 -6.38
C ARG A 456 10.97 27.43 -6.90
N ASN A 457 10.52 26.22 -7.03
CA ASN A 457 9.17 25.91 -7.53
C ASN A 457 8.08 26.54 -6.65
N SER A 458 8.24 26.50 -5.31
CA SER A 458 7.30 27.15 -4.38
C SER A 458 7.26 28.68 -4.56
N ARG A 459 8.40 29.32 -4.78
CA ARG A 459 8.46 30.77 -5.08
C ARG A 459 7.77 31.11 -6.40
N GLU A 460 8.00 30.30 -7.44
CA GLU A 460 7.36 30.45 -8.75
C GLU A 460 5.85 30.24 -8.68
N ALA A 461 5.39 29.34 -7.80
CA ALA A 461 3.98 29.06 -7.55
C ALA A 461 3.30 29.99 -6.51
N GLY A 462 4.08 30.93 -5.90
CA GLY A 462 3.54 31.84 -4.87
C GLY A 462 3.18 31.16 -3.54
N ILE A 463 3.74 29.97 -3.30
CA ILE A 463 3.49 29.16 -2.08
C ILE A 463 4.58 29.48 -1.06
N SER A 464 4.19 29.95 0.14
CA SER A 464 5.09 30.09 1.28
C SER A 464 5.24 28.74 1.97
N LEU A 465 6.46 28.18 1.94
CA LEU A 465 6.83 26.97 2.68
C LEU A 465 7.30 27.28 4.09
#